data_4c0ef090fd90690dc2b1f5c73ba66e5f
#
_entry.id   4c0ef090fd90690dc2b1f5c73ba66e5f
#
_cell.length_a   1.000
_cell.length_b   1.000
_cell.length_c   1.000
_cell.angle_alpha   90.00
_cell.angle_beta   90.00
_cell.angle_gamma   90.00
#
_symmetry.space_group_name_H-M   'P 1'
#
loop_
_entity.id
_entity.type
_entity.pdbx_description
1 polymer ?
#
loop_
_entity_poly.entity_id
_entity_poly.type
_entity_poly.pdbx_seq_one_letter_code
_entity_poly.pdbx_strand_id
1 'polypeptide(L)'
;MAPKPKESAGGRIDVIGASQISKDRQTVTREGEPLMDPIDGVRERKAVTHVDERGTVCEVFSPAWDFDDAPLVYIYQATLRPGYVKGWVLHYEQADRLFFSIGRLRVVLFDGRKDSPTFRNLNQFEVGELNRCLLRIPAGVYHAVHNIGSTEAFFYNMPTKPYRHEDPDKFRLPLNNDLIPYKFENAQGW
;
A
#
# COMPACT_ATOMS: atom_id res chain seq x y z
N MET A 1 -30.82 29.57 -42.62
CA MET A 1 -31.09 28.86 -41.37
C MET A 1 -30.62 27.44 -41.56
N ALA A 2 -29.42 27.08 -41.10
CA ALA A 2 -28.87 25.73 -41.27
C ALA A 2 -29.49 24.78 -40.23
N PRO A 3 -29.80 23.54 -40.56
CA PRO A 3 -30.38 22.61 -39.62
C PRO A 3 -29.36 22.22 -38.55
N LYS A 4 -29.79 22.24 -37.28
CA LYS A 4 -29.01 21.76 -36.14
C LYS A 4 -28.72 20.22 -36.32
N PRO A 5 -27.51 19.77 -35.99
CA PRO A 5 -27.21 18.33 -36.03
C PRO A 5 -28.08 17.62 -34.98
N LYS A 6 -28.73 16.56 -35.40
CA LYS A 6 -29.45 15.64 -34.51
C LYS A 6 -28.43 14.96 -33.60
N GLU A 7 -28.59 15.14 -32.32
CA GLU A 7 -27.92 14.29 -31.32
C GLU A 7 -28.33 12.82 -31.60
N SER A 8 -27.37 12.00 -31.99
CA SER A 8 -27.55 10.57 -32.03
C SER A 8 -27.66 10.07 -30.60
N ALA A 9 -28.83 9.66 -30.17
CA ALA A 9 -28.97 8.82 -28.98
C ALA A 9 -28.10 7.58 -29.19
N GLY A 10 -26.98 7.50 -28.51
CA GLY A 10 -26.05 6.37 -28.54
C GLY A 10 -26.74 5.13 -28.02
N GLY A 11 -27.39 4.38 -28.91
CA GLY A 11 -27.95 3.08 -28.62
C GLY A 11 -26.82 2.16 -28.18
N ARG A 12 -26.97 1.53 -27.03
CA ARG A 12 -26.03 0.52 -26.56
C ARG A 12 -26.01 -0.64 -27.57
N ILE A 13 -24.81 -0.99 -28.05
CA ILE A 13 -24.65 -2.15 -28.95
C ILE A 13 -25.10 -3.39 -28.18
N ASP A 14 -25.97 -4.21 -28.80
CA ASP A 14 -26.40 -5.49 -28.23
C ASP A 14 -25.27 -6.52 -28.41
N VAL A 15 -24.85 -7.16 -27.30
CA VAL A 15 -23.73 -8.11 -27.28
C VAL A 15 -24.14 -9.40 -26.58
N ILE A 16 -23.56 -10.51 -27.00
CA ILE A 16 -23.72 -11.80 -26.32
C ILE A 16 -23.21 -11.66 -24.87
N GLY A 17 -24.00 -12.15 -23.91
CA GLY A 17 -23.64 -12.10 -22.51
C GLY A 17 -23.88 -10.75 -21.82
N ALA A 18 -24.70 -9.85 -22.43
CA ALA A 18 -25.00 -8.52 -21.86
C ALA A 18 -25.52 -8.54 -20.42
N SER A 19 -26.16 -9.63 -19.98
CA SER A 19 -26.64 -9.83 -18.61
C SER A 19 -25.56 -10.28 -17.63
N GLN A 20 -24.38 -10.68 -18.11
CA GLN A 20 -23.25 -11.18 -17.30
C GLN A 20 -22.14 -10.15 -17.13
N ILE A 21 -22.20 -9.02 -17.86
CA ILE A 21 -21.22 -7.95 -17.78
C ILE A 21 -21.68 -6.83 -16.86
N SER A 22 -20.75 -6.26 -16.11
CA SER A 22 -20.95 -5.07 -15.30
C SER A 22 -20.01 -3.96 -15.77
N LYS A 23 -20.44 -2.72 -15.55
CA LYS A 23 -19.58 -1.57 -15.81
C LYS A 23 -18.50 -1.51 -14.71
N ASP A 24 -17.24 -1.34 -15.12
CA ASP A 24 -16.16 -1.13 -14.18
C ASP A 24 -16.39 0.14 -13.35
N ARG A 25 -15.93 0.07 -12.10
CA ARG A 25 -15.86 1.25 -11.25
C ARG A 25 -14.62 2.07 -11.63
N GLN A 26 -14.76 3.37 -11.53
CA GLN A 26 -13.59 4.23 -11.62
C GLN A 26 -12.66 3.96 -10.43
N THR A 27 -11.39 3.69 -10.71
CA THR A 27 -10.35 3.39 -9.69
C THR A 27 -9.27 4.46 -9.61
N VAL A 28 -9.23 5.36 -10.60
CA VAL A 28 -8.27 6.46 -10.67
C VAL A 28 -8.96 7.75 -11.13
N THR A 29 -8.39 8.88 -10.76
CA THR A 29 -8.79 10.19 -11.30
C THR A 29 -8.34 10.34 -12.76
N ARG A 30 -8.72 11.45 -13.39
CA ARG A 30 -8.26 11.80 -14.74
C ARG A 30 -6.73 11.99 -14.80
N GLU A 31 -6.14 12.43 -13.70
CA GLU A 31 -4.70 12.68 -13.53
C GLU A 31 -3.93 11.40 -13.15
N GLY A 32 -4.65 10.25 -12.99
CA GLY A 32 -4.05 8.95 -12.66
C GLY A 32 -3.88 8.69 -11.16
N GLU A 33 -4.43 9.55 -10.29
CA GLU A 33 -4.38 9.32 -8.85
C GLU A 33 -5.40 8.27 -8.42
N PRO A 34 -5.05 7.32 -7.54
CA PRO A 34 -5.98 6.31 -7.04
C PRO A 34 -7.18 6.94 -6.32
N LEU A 35 -8.38 6.45 -6.63
CA LEU A 35 -9.60 6.76 -5.87
C LEU A 35 -9.71 5.79 -4.70
N MET A 36 -9.08 6.14 -3.61
CA MET A 36 -9.06 5.38 -2.38
C MET A 36 -9.28 6.34 -1.21
N ASP A 37 -10.15 5.98 -0.28
CA ASP A 37 -10.28 6.71 0.98
C ASP A 37 -9.09 6.32 1.87
N PRO A 38 -8.08 7.20 2.04
CA PRO A 38 -6.89 6.85 2.80
C PRO A 38 -7.25 6.65 4.28
N ILE A 39 -6.64 5.64 4.90
CA ILE A 39 -6.71 5.47 6.35
C ILE A 39 -6.06 6.69 7.02
N ASP A 40 -6.75 7.26 8.00
CA ASP A 40 -6.29 8.43 8.73
C ASP A 40 -4.87 8.26 9.30
N GLY A 41 -3.99 9.22 9.01
CA GLY A 41 -2.59 9.22 9.41
C GLY A 41 -1.67 8.34 8.55
N VAL A 42 -2.19 7.56 7.60
CA VAL A 42 -1.36 6.92 6.57
C VAL A 42 -0.91 7.98 5.57
N ARG A 43 0.39 7.98 5.26
CA ARG A 43 0.98 8.90 4.27
C ARG A 43 1.82 8.12 3.28
N GLU A 44 1.70 8.45 2.01
CA GLU A 44 2.53 7.94 0.94
C GLU A 44 3.36 9.07 0.34
N ARG A 45 4.64 8.83 0.10
CA ARG A 45 5.52 9.68 -0.70
C ARG A 45 6.12 8.85 -1.83
N LYS A 46 5.74 9.14 -3.06
CA LYS A 46 6.36 8.54 -4.24
C LYS A 46 7.81 9.00 -4.34
N ALA A 47 8.70 8.07 -4.61
CA ALA A 47 10.11 8.36 -4.72
C ALA A 47 10.47 8.82 -6.13
N VAL A 48 11.32 9.85 -6.22
CA VAL A 48 11.92 10.27 -7.47
C VAL A 48 13.14 9.39 -7.75
N THR A 49 13.18 8.76 -8.92
CA THR A 49 14.30 7.92 -9.34
C THR A 49 15.01 8.61 -10.49
N HIS A 50 16.28 8.91 -10.30
CA HIS A 50 17.18 9.40 -11.35
C HIS A 50 17.85 8.21 -12.03
N VAL A 51 17.84 8.20 -13.36
CA VAL A 51 18.38 7.10 -14.18
C VAL A 51 19.45 7.66 -15.10
N ASP A 52 20.62 7.01 -15.17
CA ASP A 52 21.66 7.27 -16.14
C ASP A 52 22.26 5.95 -16.66
N GLU A 53 23.30 6.02 -17.49
CA GLU A 53 23.97 4.84 -18.09
C GLU A 53 24.62 3.91 -17.04
N ARG A 54 24.82 4.37 -15.81
CA ARG A 54 25.43 3.60 -14.71
C ARG A 54 24.38 2.92 -13.83
N GLY A 55 23.09 3.34 -13.89
CA GLY A 55 22.03 2.77 -13.08
C GLY A 55 21.06 3.83 -12.54
N THR A 56 20.65 3.67 -11.28
CA THR A 56 19.63 4.53 -10.66
C THR A 56 20.07 5.08 -9.30
N VAL A 57 19.67 6.31 -9.01
CA VAL A 57 19.75 6.91 -7.68
C VAL A 57 18.34 7.27 -7.22
N CYS A 58 18.00 6.88 -6.00
CA CYS A 58 16.71 7.15 -5.40
C CYS A 58 16.90 7.46 -3.90
N GLU A 59 16.41 8.62 -3.47
CA GLU A 59 16.42 8.95 -2.04
C GLU A 59 15.38 8.10 -1.29
N VAL A 60 15.80 7.50 -0.20
CA VAL A 60 14.98 6.60 0.63
C VAL A 60 14.26 7.37 1.74
N PHE A 61 14.95 8.32 2.35
CA PHE A 61 14.42 9.14 3.43
C PHE A 61 15.25 10.43 3.56
N SER A 62 14.58 11.53 3.83
CA SER A 62 15.24 12.79 4.23
C SER A 62 14.38 13.51 5.27
N PRO A 63 14.97 13.99 6.37
CA PRO A 63 14.27 14.85 7.32
C PRO A 63 13.72 16.14 6.69
N ALA A 64 14.35 16.60 5.59
CA ALA A 64 13.95 17.81 4.89
C ALA A 64 12.64 17.68 4.09
N TRP A 65 12.06 16.47 4.01
CA TRP A 65 10.81 16.27 3.27
C TRP A 65 9.54 16.68 4.03
N ASP A 66 9.65 16.97 5.31
CA ASP A 66 8.49 17.24 6.18
C ASP A 66 7.41 16.13 6.11
N PHE A 67 7.89 14.90 5.95
CA PHE A 67 7.04 13.73 5.77
C PHE A 67 6.53 13.17 7.10
N ASP A 68 7.34 13.26 8.14
CA ASP A 68 7.05 12.77 9.49
C ASP A 68 7.89 13.56 10.51
N ASP A 69 7.27 14.03 11.59
CA ASP A 69 7.93 14.79 12.65
C ASP A 69 8.89 13.94 13.50
N ALA A 70 8.76 12.60 13.45
CA ALA A 70 9.59 11.70 14.22
C ALA A 70 10.99 11.55 13.60
N PRO A 71 12.06 11.60 14.42
CA PRO A 71 13.42 11.44 13.93
C PRO A 71 13.69 10.03 13.39
N LEU A 72 14.73 9.87 12.57
CA LEU A 72 15.26 8.57 12.18
C LEU A 72 16.09 8.00 13.34
N VAL A 73 15.54 7.05 14.07
CA VAL A 73 16.18 6.45 15.26
C VAL A 73 16.64 5.02 15.05
N TYR A 74 16.08 4.34 14.06
CA TYR A 74 16.35 2.93 13.78
C TYR A 74 16.02 2.61 12.33
N ILE A 75 16.77 1.73 11.70
CA ILE A 75 16.52 1.24 10.33
C ILE A 75 16.92 -0.22 10.23
N TYR A 76 16.11 -1.02 9.53
CA TYR A 76 16.48 -2.37 9.13
C TYR A 76 15.90 -2.73 7.77
N GLN A 77 16.49 -3.72 7.12
CA GLN A 77 16.00 -4.32 5.89
C GLN A 77 15.24 -5.61 6.21
N ALA A 78 14.14 -5.80 5.52
CA ALA A 78 13.40 -7.05 5.50
C ALA A 78 13.31 -7.58 4.07
N THR A 79 13.44 -8.91 3.90
CA THR A 79 13.24 -9.59 2.62
C THR A 79 12.02 -10.49 2.67
N LEU A 80 11.41 -10.72 1.49
CA LEU A 80 10.31 -11.66 1.31
C LEU A 80 10.56 -12.51 0.06
N ARG A 81 10.47 -13.83 0.22
CA ARG A 81 10.43 -14.76 -0.90
C ARG A 81 9.11 -14.65 -1.67
N PRO A 82 9.07 -15.02 -2.97
CA PRO A 82 7.83 -15.05 -3.75
C PRO A 82 6.70 -15.81 -3.05
N GLY A 83 5.50 -15.23 -3.03
CA GLY A 83 4.32 -15.82 -2.40
C GLY A 83 4.26 -15.73 -0.88
N TYR A 84 5.29 -15.20 -0.22
CA TYR A 84 5.28 -15.05 1.24
C TYR A 84 4.70 -13.72 1.70
N VAL A 85 4.09 -13.76 2.89
CA VAL A 85 3.53 -12.60 3.60
C VAL A 85 4.23 -12.41 4.94
N LYS A 86 4.60 -11.17 5.25
CA LYS A 86 4.93 -10.72 6.61
C LYS A 86 3.74 -9.90 7.12
N GLY A 87 2.99 -10.44 8.06
CA GLY A 87 1.76 -9.82 8.61
C GLY A 87 0.84 -10.88 9.21
N TRP A 88 -0.30 -10.55 9.76
CA TRP A 88 -0.67 -9.18 10.11
C TRP A 88 0.13 -8.70 11.31
N VAL A 89 0.69 -7.52 11.21
CA VAL A 89 1.43 -6.88 12.29
C VAL A 89 0.63 -5.67 12.79
N LEU A 90 0.69 -5.42 14.09
CA LEU A 90 0.16 -4.24 14.76
C LEU A 90 1.20 -3.70 15.72
N HIS A 91 1.30 -2.38 15.80
CA HIS A 91 2.06 -1.64 16.80
C HIS A 91 1.12 -0.72 17.57
N TYR A 92 1.29 -0.63 18.88
CA TYR A 92 0.50 0.29 19.72
C TYR A 92 1.19 1.63 19.95
N GLU A 93 2.52 1.65 19.88
CA GLU A 93 3.31 2.81 20.31
C GLU A 93 4.08 3.48 19.18
N GLN A 94 4.48 2.71 18.16
CA GLN A 94 5.30 3.21 17.06
C GLN A 94 4.50 3.31 15.76
N ALA A 95 4.92 4.24 14.91
CA ALA A 95 4.60 4.20 13.48
C ALA A 95 5.73 3.52 12.72
N ASP A 96 5.40 2.77 11.68
CA ASP A 96 6.36 2.24 10.73
C ASP A 96 6.48 3.18 9.52
N ARG A 97 7.70 3.31 8.98
CA ARG A 97 8.00 3.99 7.72
C ARG A 97 8.68 3.00 6.79
N LEU A 98 7.91 2.44 5.88
CA LEU A 98 8.37 1.38 4.98
C LEU A 98 8.75 1.99 3.63
N PHE A 99 10.00 1.83 3.21
CA PHE A 99 10.45 2.21 1.89
C PHE A 99 10.60 0.99 0.98
N PHE A 100 9.89 1.01 -0.13
CA PHE A 100 9.84 -0.08 -1.10
C PHE A 100 10.61 0.28 -2.37
N SER A 101 11.60 -0.53 -2.74
CA SER A 101 12.48 -0.23 -3.86
C SER A 101 12.68 -1.38 -4.85
N ILE A 102 12.65 -2.62 -4.41
CA ILE A 102 12.96 -3.79 -5.25
C ILE A 102 11.92 -4.89 -5.06
N GLY A 103 11.60 -5.56 -6.17
CA GLY A 103 10.58 -6.58 -6.27
C GLY A 103 9.19 -5.98 -6.49
N ARG A 104 8.18 -6.83 -6.39
CA ARG A 104 6.78 -6.45 -6.52
C ARG A 104 6.02 -6.88 -5.28
N LEU A 105 5.60 -5.91 -4.51
CA LEU A 105 4.98 -6.11 -3.20
C LEU A 105 3.58 -5.52 -3.18
N ARG A 106 2.68 -6.18 -2.43
CA ARG A 106 1.38 -5.63 -2.04
C ARG A 106 1.39 -5.36 -0.55
N VAL A 107 1.13 -4.13 -0.18
CA VAL A 107 0.90 -3.74 1.22
C VAL A 107 -0.58 -3.63 1.45
N VAL A 108 -1.07 -4.31 2.48
CA VAL A 108 -2.48 -4.26 2.89
C VAL A 108 -2.54 -3.67 4.29
N LEU A 109 -3.36 -2.64 4.45
CA LEU A 109 -3.59 -1.93 5.70
C LEU A 109 -5.04 -2.07 6.13
N PHE A 110 -5.27 -2.21 7.44
CA PHE A 110 -6.60 -2.23 8.03
C PHE A 110 -6.62 -1.39 9.30
N ASP A 111 -7.52 -0.41 9.34
CA ASP A 111 -7.64 0.47 10.51
C ASP A 111 -8.40 -0.22 11.64
N GLY A 112 -7.66 -0.62 12.68
CA GLY A 112 -8.21 -1.26 13.88
C GLY A 112 -8.58 -0.28 15.00
N ARG A 113 -8.35 1.01 14.83
CA ARG A 113 -8.54 2.06 15.85
C ARG A 113 -10.03 2.42 15.96
N LYS A 114 -10.67 2.08 17.09
CA LYS A 114 -12.13 2.25 17.27
C LYS A 114 -12.59 3.70 17.16
N ASP A 115 -11.74 4.66 17.57
CA ASP A 115 -12.07 6.09 17.58
C ASP A 115 -11.56 6.82 16.30
N SER A 116 -11.03 6.09 15.33
CA SER A 116 -10.58 6.65 14.06
C SER A 116 -11.76 6.98 13.14
N PRO A 117 -11.71 8.10 12.40
CA PRO A 117 -12.72 8.40 11.38
C PRO A 117 -12.73 7.38 10.24
N THR A 118 -11.66 6.60 10.11
CA THR A 118 -11.51 5.55 9.10
C THR A 118 -11.54 4.15 9.70
N PHE A 119 -12.13 3.98 10.89
CA PHE A 119 -12.27 2.68 11.53
C PHE A 119 -12.84 1.61 10.58
N ARG A 120 -12.14 0.47 10.47
CA ARG A 120 -12.41 -0.65 9.58
C ARG A 120 -12.17 -0.40 8.08
N ASN A 121 -11.64 0.74 7.67
CA ASN A 121 -11.21 0.92 6.30
C ASN A 121 -10.03 -0.01 5.98
N LEU A 122 -10.00 -0.48 4.73
CA LEU A 122 -8.96 -1.32 4.17
C LEU A 122 -8.34 -0.60 2.99
N ASN A 123 -7.02 -0.46 3.01
CA ASN A 123 -6.25 0.09 1.89
C ASN A 123 -5.28 -0.95 1.33
N GLN A 124 -5.00 -0.87 0.03
CA GLN A 124 -4.03 -1.72 -0.65
C GLN A 124 -3.11 -0.85 -1.51
N PHE A 125 -1.81 -1.13 -1.46
CA PHE A 125 -0.78 -0.45 -2.24
C PHE A 125 0.03 -1.50 -3.01
N GLU A 126 0.13 -1.32 -4.33
CA GLU A 126 1.08 -2.06 -5.17
C GLU A 126 2.37 -1.24 -5.23
N VAL A 127 3.45 -1.76 -4.65
CA VAL A 127 4.72 -1.05 -4.44
C VAL A 127 5.90 -1.88 -4.85
N GLY A 128 7.05 -1.26 -5.05
CA GLY A 128 8.29 -1.91 -5.45
C GLY A 128 9.02 -1.13 -6.53
N GLU A 129 9.78 -1.80 -7.38
CA GLU A 129 10.68 -1.13 -8.34
C GLU A 129 9.97 -0.25 -9.38
N LEU A 130 8.72 -0.58 -9.75
CA LEU A 130 7.91 0.21 -10.69
C LEU A 130 7.13 1.34 -10.00
N ASN A 131 6.98 1.27 -8.68
CA ASN A 131 6.28 2.25 -7.87
C ASN A 131 6.98 2.38 -6.51
N ARG A 132 8.20 2.95 -6.53
CA ARG A 132 8.99 3.18 -5.32
C ARG A 132 8.34 4.24 -4.47
N CYS A 133 8.15 3.94 -3.20
CA CYS A 133 7.56 4.90 -2.27
C CYS A 133 8.01 4.67 -0.83
N LEU A 134 7.87 5.72 -0.04
CA LEU A 134 7.90 5.68 1.41
C LEU A 134 6.45 5.72 1.91
N LEU A 135 6.06 4.72 2.69
CA LEU A 135 4.73 4.59 3.29
C LEU A 135 4.84 4.70 4.81
N ARG A 136 4.15 5.69 5.40
CA ARG A 136 4.00 5.80 6.85
C ARG A 136 2.72 5.11 7.29
N ILE A 137 2.84 4.21 8.27
CA ILE A 137 1.73 3.45 8.84
C ILE A 137 1.66 3.81 10.32
N PRO A 138 0.59 4.49 10.78
CA PRO A 138 0.47 4.89 12.18
C PRO A 138 0.24 3.70 13.11
N ALA A 139 0.50 3.89 14.40
CA ALA A 139 0.12 2.95 15.44
C ALA A 139 -1.38 2.62 15.38
N GLY A 140 -1.75 1.38 15.73
CA GLY A 140 -3.12 0.90 15.71
C GLY A 140 -3.64 0.46 14.32
N VAL A 141 -2.84 0.61 13.26
CA VAL A 141 -3.17 0.12 11.91
C VAL A 141 -2.51 -1.23 11.67
N TYR A 142 -3.33 -2.26 11.47
CA TYR A 142 -2.85 -3.57 11.04
C TYR A 142 -2.26 -3.47 9.64
N HIS A 143 -1.12 -4.11 9.44
CA HIS A 143 -0.47 -4.13 8.13
C HIS A 143 0.14 -5.48 7.80
N ALA A 144 0.17 -5.78 6.51
CA ALA A 144 0.82 -6.95 5.95
C ALA A 144 1.51 -6.61 4.64
N VAL A 145 2.67 -7.19 4.41
CA VAL A 145 3.44 -7.05 3.17
C VAL A 145 3.52 -8.41 2.50
N HIS A 146 3.00 -8.52 1.27
CA HIS A 146 2.94 -9.72 0.46
C HIS A 146 3.84 -9.58 -0.76
N ASN A 147 4.76 -10.51 -0.98
CA ASN A 147 5.50 -10.58 -2.24
C ASN A 147 4.65 -11.28 -3.31
N ILE A 148 4.11 -10.47 -4.23
CA ILE A 148 3.28 -10.89 -5.36
C ILE A 148 4.10 -11.04 -6.65
N GLY A 149 5.43 -10.85 -6.57
CA GLY A 149 6.37 -11.04 -7.67
C GLY A 149 6.90 -12.47 -7.75
N SER A 150 7.78 -12.70 -8.72
CA SER A 150 8.44 -14.00 -8.97
C SER A 150 9.86 -14.08 -8.41
N THR A 151 10.40 -12.99 -7.88
CA THR A 151 11.73 -12.90 -7.29
C THR A 151 11.66 -12.46 -5.84
N GLU A 152 12.76 -12.63 -5.09
CA GLU A 152 12.85 -12.07 -3.75
C GLU A 152 12.71 -10.55 -3.81
N ALA A 153 11.90 -10.00 -2.91
CA ALA A 153 11.69 -8.57 -2.75
C ALA A 153 12.21 -8.12 -1.39
N PHE A 154 12.54 -6.84 -1.27
CA PHE A 154 12.89 -6.26 0.01
C PHE A 154 12.39 -4.83 0.18
N PHE A 155 12.31 -4.44 1.45
CA PHE A 155 12.01 -3.08 1.86
C PHE A 155 12.82 -2.71 3.10
N TYR A 156 13.02 -1.41 3.29
CA TYR A 156 13.54 -0.86 4.52
C TYR A 156 12.39 -0.48 5.44
N ASN A 157 12.55 -0.75 6.76
CA ASN A 157 11.67 -0.18 7.77
C ASN A 157 12.47 0.80 8.64
N MET A 158 11.89 1.96 8.87
CA MET A 158 12.41 3.05 9.68
C MET A 158 11.36 3.40 10.75
N PRO A 159 11.15 2.55 11.76
CA PRO A 159 10.15 2.80 12.79
C PRO A 159 10.49 4.05 13.59
N THR A 160 9.47 4.67 14.19
CA THR A 160 9.64 5.90 14.98
C THR A 160 10.19 5.68 16.38
N LYS A 161 10.32 4.40 16.79
CA LYS A 161 10.95 3.99 18.05
C LYS A 161 12.00 2.90 17.81
N PRO A 162 13.07 2.83 18.61
CA PRO A 162 14.02 1.72 18.56
C PRO A 162 13.35 0.40 18.93
N TYR A 163 13.82 -0.71 18.35
CA TYR A 163 13.33 -2.03 18.72
C TYR A 163 13.78 -2.41 20.15
N ARG A 164 12.83 -2.80 20.99
CA ARG A 164 13.08 -3.32 22.34
C ARG A 164 13.05 -4.83 22.30
N HIS A 165 14.20 -5.46 22.50
CA HIS A 165 14.34 -6.93 22.39
C HIS A 165 13.59 -7.69 23.50
N GLU A 166 13.55 -7.14 24.69
CA GLU A 166 12.92 -7.76 25.88
C GLU A 166 11.39 -7.59 25.89
N ASP A 167 10.90 -6.51 25.29
CA ASP A 167 9.46 -6.18 25.27
C ASP A 167 9.10 -5.44 23.97
N PRO A 168 9.01 -6.16 22.84
CA PRO A 168 8.77 -5.55 21.53
C PRO A 168 7.33 -5.07 21.38
N ASP A 169 7.14 -3.82 20.95
CA ASP A 169 5.85 -3.31 20.49
C ASP A 169 5.47 -3.93 19.14
N LYS A 170 5.21 -5.25 19.13
CA LYS A 170 4.90 -5.99 17.92
C LYS A 170 3.90 -7.11 18.19
N PHE A 171 2.69 -6.91 17.71
CA PHE A 171 1.57 -7.84 17.88
C PHE A 171 1.17 -8.44 16.54
N ARG A 172 0.54 -9.62 16.57
CA ARG A 172 0.20 -10.34 15.35
C ARG A 172 -1.22 -10.91 15.39
N LEU A 173 -1.83 -10.95 14.20
CA LEU A 173 -2.99 -11.80 13.93
C LEU A 173 -2.61 -12.86 12.90
N PRO A 174 -3.26 -14.04 12.92
CA PRO A 174 -3.13 -15.01 11.85
C PRO A 174 -3.51 -14.39 10.50
N LEU A 175 -2.87 -14.83 9.40
CA LEU A 175 -3.22 -14.37 8.05
C LEU A 175 -4.68 -14.63 7.73
N ASN A 176 -5.17 -15.82 8.07
CA ASN A 176 -6.59 -16.16 7.98
C ASN A 176 -7.26 -15.88 9.33
N ASN A 177 -8.07 -14.85 9.39
CA ASN A 177 -8.83 -14.42 10.56
C ASN A 177 -10.17 -13.85 10.11
N ASP A 178 -11.11 -13.69 11.06
CA ASP A 178 -12.46 -13.17 10.78
C ASP A 178 -12.60 -11.67 11.08
N LEU A 179 -11.55 -11.05 11.61
CA LEU A 179 -11.54 -9.62 11.95
C LEU A 179 -11.34 -8.75 10.72
N ILE A 180 -10.37 -9.12 9.87
CA ILE A 180 -9.95 -8.33 8.71
C ILE A 180 -10.58 -8.93 7.44
N PRO A 181 -11.41 -8.19 6.70
CA PRO A 181 -12.10 -8.67 5.51
C PRO A 181 -11.17 -8.73 4.28
N TYR A 182 -10.00 -9.36 4.45
CA TYR A 182 -9.01 -9.58 3.40
C TYR A 182 -8.46 -11.01 3.50
N LYS A 183 -8.36 -11.67 2.37
CA LYS A 183 -7.81 -13.03 2.28
C LYS A 183 -6.59 -13.04 1.37
N PHE A 184 -5.53 -13.65 1.85
CA PHE A 184 -4.33 -13.87 1.04
C PHE A 184 -4.47 -15.22 0.33
N GLU A 185 -4.84 -15.17 -0.96
CA GLU A 185 -4.97 -16.39 -1.77
C GLU A 185 -3.59 -17.02 -2.01
N ASN A 186 -3.47 -18.32 -1.73
CA ASN A 186 -2.26 -19.13 -1.95
C ASN A 186 -0.98 -18.57 -1.31
N ALA A 187 -1.08 -17.67 -0.34
CA ALA A 187 0.06 -17.07 0.32
C ALA A 187 0.58 -17.94 1.47
N GLN A 188 1.90 -17.92 1.66
CA GLN A 188 2.59 -18.52 2.78
C GLN A 188 3.04 -17.44 3.76
N GLY A 189 3.07 -17.80 5.04
CA GLY A 189 3.51 -16.85 6.07
C GLY A 189 2.65 -16.91 7.33
N TRP A 190 2.90 -16.01 8.26
CA TRP A 190 2.22 -15.90 9.56
C TRP A 190 2.38 -14.49 10.12
#